data_ac5b816ddb9e19ae959e73232637c7e6
#
_entry.id   ac5b816ddb9e19ae959e73232637c7e6
#
_cell.length_a   1.000
_cell.length_b   1.000
_cell.length_c   1.000
_cell.angle_alpha   90.00
_cell.angle_beta   90.00
_cell.angle_gamma   90.00
#
_symmetry.space_group_name_H-M   'P 1'
#
loop_
_entity.id
_entity.type
_entity.pdbx_description
1 polymer ?
#
loop_
_entity_poly.entity_id
_entity_poly.type
_entity_poly.pdbx_seq_one_letter_code
_entity_poly.pdbx_strand_id
1 'polypeptide(L)'
;EIRALGLAHVPEDRLATGVCAPADITDNLIVGKEKDPRFSWKRIHMKRKAIRAYAQEIFQRFDIRGAGVDTAVGSLSGGNMQKVVVAREFSFDTPVLIISQPTRGVDIGAMDFIHQQIMQKRNAGCAILLVSADLDELLRLSDRLLTIYEGRITGEFQAGDIDKREISYYMTGGRKEEQA
;
A
#
# COMPACT_ATOMS: atom_id res chain seq x y z
N GLU A 1 -15.01 10.75 -0.59
CA GLU A 1 -15.19 11.27 0.78
C GLU A 1 -14.06 10.83 1.71
N ILE A 2 -13.74 9.52 1.85
CA ILE A 2 -12.69 9.00 2.76
C ILE A 2 -11.33 9.62 2.48
N ARG A 3 -10.94 9.72 1.22
CA ARG A 3 -9.66 10.34 0.81
C ARG A 3 -9.56 11.82 1.20
N ALA A 4 -10.69 12.55 1.22
CA ALA A 4 -10.75 13.94 1.68
C ALA A 4 -10.56 14.09 3.21
N LEU A 5 -10.70 13.01 3.95
CA LEU A 5 -10.41 12.92 5.39
C LEU A 5 -8.93 12.64 5.68
N GLY A 6 -8.09 12.56 4.65
CA GLY A 6 -6.66 12.31 4.83
C GLY A 6 -6.30 10.83 4.95
N LEU A 7 -7.04 9.93 4.30
CA LEU A 7 -6.76 8.51 4.29
C LEU A 7 -6.39 8.03 2.89
N ALA A 8 -5.26 7.32 2.77
CA ALA A 8 -4.89 6.57 1.58
C ALA A 8 -5.03 5.06 1.83
N HIS A 9 -5.26 4.27 0.77
CA HIS A 9 -5.53 2.85 0.89
C HIS A 9 -4.86 2.05 -0.24
N VAL A 10 -4.03 1.08 0.13
CA VAL A 10 -3.52 0.06 -0.77
C VAL A 10 -4.40 -1.19 -0.60
N PRO A 11 -5.21 -1.56 -1.60
CA PRO A 11 -6.12 -2.70 -1.49
C PRO A 11 -5.40 -4.04 -1.64
N GLU A 12 -6.01 -5.10 -1.11
CA GLU A 12 -5.50 -6.47 -1.23
C GLU A 12 -5.48 -6.95 -2.69
N ASP A 13 -6.60 -6.77 -3.39
CA ASP A 13 -6.69 -7.15 -4.81
C ASP A 13 -6.38 -5.96 -5.71
N ARG A 14 -5.12 -5.94 -6.19
CA ARG A 14 -4.65 -4.88 -7.09
C ARG A 14 -5.37 -4.85 -8.44
N LEU A 15 -5.79 -6.03 -8.96
CA LEU A 15 -6.44 -6.11 -10.28
C LEU A 15 -7.92 -5.71 -10.20
N ALA A 16 -8.62 -6.15 -9.16
CA ALA A 16 -10.04 -5.85 -9.03
C ALA A 16 -10.30 -4.40 -8.57
N THR A 17 -9.44 -3.87 -7.69
CA THR A 17 -9.71 -2.58 -7.02
C THR A 17 -8.52 -1.61 -7.01
N GLY A 18 -7.32 -2.11 -7.30
CA GLY A 18 -6.08 -1.33 -7.20
C GLY A 18 -5.76 -0.53 -8.47
N VAL A 19 -5.91 -1.12 -9.65
CA VAL A 19 -5.54 -0.50 -10.93
C VAL A 19 -6.65 -0.61 -11.97
N CYS A 20 -6.62 0.30 -12.94
CA CYS A 20 -7.33 0.15 -14.19
C CYS A 20 -6.37 -0.52 -15.20
N ALA A 21 -6.44 -1.84 -15.33
CA ALA A 21 -5.49 -2.63 -16.12
C ALA A 21 -5.38 -2.21 -17.60
N PRO A 22 -6.47 -1.84 -18.32
CA PRO A 22 -6.39 -1.35 -19.69
C PRO A 22 -5.77 0.04 -19.83
N ALA A 23 -5.81 0.87 -18.77
CA ALA A 23 -5.25 2.21 -18.78
C ALA A 23 -3.72 2.18 -18.62
N ASP A 24 -3.06 3.23 -19.09
CA ASP A 24 -1.61 3.37 -18.94
C ASP A 24 -1.20 3.73 -17.50
N ILE A 25 0.11 3.70 -17.25
CA ILE A 25 0.69 4.03 -15.95
C ILE A 25 0.38 5.49 -15.58
N THR A 26 0.41 6.40 -16.54
CA THR A 26 0.12 7.83 -16.34
C THR A 26 -1.28 8.04 -15.78
N ASP A 27 -2.27 7.41 -16.42
CA ASP A 27 -3.67 7.53 -16.01
C ASP A 27 -3.90 6.85 -14.64
N ASN A 28 -3.25 5.71 -14.36
CA ASN A 28 -3.33 5.06 -13.06
C ASN A 28 -2.71 5.90 -11.94
N LEU A 29 -1.59 6.59 -12.18
CA LEU A 29 -0.90 7.41 -11.17
C LEU A 29 -1.61 8.72 -10.84
N ILE A 30 -2.42 9.25 -11.77
CA ILE A 30 -3.14 10.52 -11.57
C ILE A 30 -4.48 10.34 -10.83
N VAL A 31 -5.00 9.11 -10.72
CA VAL A 31 -6.27 8.84 -10.05
C VAL A 31 -6.32 9.46 -8.65
N GLY A 32 -7.37 10.24 -8.39
CA GLY A 32 -7.57 10.96 -7.13
C GLY A 32 -6.86 12.32 -7.03
N LYS A 33 -6.11 12.73 -8.06
CA LYS A 33 -5.42 14.02 -8.14
C LYS A 33 -6.02 14.94 -9.22
N GLU A 34 -7.15 14.57 -9.82
CA GLU A 34 -7.75 15.28 -10.96
C GLU A 34 -8.18 16.70 -10.60
N LYS A 35 -8.42 16.97 -9.32
CA LYS A 35 -8.81 18.29 -8.81
C LYS A 35 -7.62 19.17 -8.41
N ASP A 36 -6.40 18.63 -8.40
CA ASP A 36 -5.20 19.40 -8.07
C ASP A 36 -4.93 20.43 -9.17
N PRO A 37 -4.75 21.72 -8.80
CA PRO A 37 -4.46 22.79 -9.77
C PRO A 37 -3.19 22.57 -10.60
N ARG A 38 -2.25 21.74 -10.13
CA ARG A 38 -1.05 21.34 -10.88
C ARG A 38 -1.44 20.54 -12.12
N PHE A 39 -2.48 19.71 -12.05
CA PHE A 39 -2.88 18.74 -13.06
C PHE A 39 -4.15 19.11 -13.81
N SER A 40 -4.95 20.05 -13.29
CA SER A 40 -6.16 20.50 -13.98
C SER A 40 -6.32 22.02 -13.94
N TRP A 41 -6.96 22.56 -14.98
CA TRP A 41 -7.39 23.96 -15.03
C TRP A 41 -8.89 24.00 -14.78
N LYS A 42 -9.28 24.77 -13.76
CA LYS A 42 -10.68 24.89 -13.29
C LYS A 42 -11.37 23.54 -13.02
N ARG A 43 -10.59 22.49 -12.72
CA ARG A 43 -11.07 21.12 -12.47
C ARG A 43 -11.79 20.46 -13.66
N ILE A 44 -11.61 21.00 -14.87
CA ILE A 44 -12.27 20.55 -16.10
C ILE A 44 -11.25 20.08 -17.13
N HIS A 45 -10.24 20.89 -17.39
CA HIS A 45 -9.22 20.61 -18.42
C HIS A 45 -7.97 20.01 -17.80
N MET A 46 -7.66 18.78 -18.18
CA MET A 46 -6.44 18.09 -17.72
C MET A 46 -5.19 18.63 -18.41
N LYS A 47 -4.18 18.98 -17.63
CA LYS A 47 -2.87 19.47 -18.11
C LYS A 47 -1.98 18.27 -18.47
N ARG A 48 -2.21 17.62 -19.61
CA ARG A 48 -1.56 16.38 -20.03
C ARG A 48 -0.03 16.39 -19.91
N LYS A 49 0.64 17.50 -20.25
CA LYS A 49 2.10 17.63 -20.14
C LYS A 49 2.56 17.57 -18.67
N ALA A 50 1.86 18.25 -17.76
CA ALA A 50 2.21 18.26 -16.34
C ALA A 50 1.95 16.87 -15.71
N ILE A 51 0.85 16.22 -16.07
CA ILE A 51 0.52 14.88 -15.62
C ILE A 51 1.57 13.87 -16.08
N ARG A 52 1.99 13.92 -17.35
CA ARG A 52 3.01 13.02 -17.88
C ARG A 52 4.38 13.25 -17.20
N ALA A 53 4.76 14.50 -16.96
CA ALA A 53 6.00 14.83 -16.24
C ALA A 53 5.97 14.27 -14.80
N TYR A 54 4.85 14.44 -14.10
CA TYR A 54 4.62 13.85 -12.78
C TYR A 54 4.69 12.33 -12.83
N ALA A 55 4.01 11.69 -13.78
CA ALA A 55 4.04 10.24 -13.91
C ALA A 55 5.47 9.72 -14.17
N GLN A 56 6.26 10.43 -14.97
CA GLN A 56 7.66 10.08 -15.24
C GLN A 56 8.52 10.18 -13.97
N GLU A 57 8.34 11.22 -13.15
CA GLU A 57 9.01 11.37 -11.86
C GLU A 57 8.68 10.19 -10.92
N ILE A 58 7.38 9.90 -10.77
CA ILE A 58 6.91 8.82 -9.89
C ILE A 58 7.36 7.45 -10.40
N PHE A 59 7.32 7.22 -11.71
CA PHE A 59 7.79 5.99 -12.35
C PHE A 59 9.26 5.69 -12.00
N GLN A 60 10.11 6.71 -12.04
CA GLN A 60 11.52 6.58 -11.66
C GLN A 60 11.70 6.42 -10.15
N ARG A 61 11.04 7.27 -9.36
CA ARG A 61 11.14 7.26 -7.89
C ARG A 61 10.73 5.93 -7.28
N PHE A 62 9.71 5.28 -7.84
CA PHE A 62 9.21 3.99 -7.34
C PHE A 62 9.81 2.79 -8.07
N ASP A 63 10.85 2.98 -8.88
CA ASP A 63 11.50 1.92 -9.65
C ASP A 63 10.47 1.01 -10.36
N ILE A 64 9.47 1.62 -11.00
CA ILE A 64 8.50 0.88 -11.80
C ILE A 64 9.19 0.48 -13.10
N ARG A 65 9.14 -0.81 -13.44
CA ARG A 65 9.76 -1.33 -14.66
C ARG A 65 8.71 -1.58 -15.74
N GLY A 66 8.96 -1.03 -16.92
CA GLY A 66 8.09 -1.12 -18.08
C GLY A 66 8.69 -0.34 -19.25
N ALA A 67 8.05 -0.36 -20.41
CA ALA A 67 8.52 0.35 -21.60
C ALA A 67 8.38 1.90 -21.48
N GLY A 68 7.72 2.39 -20.44
CA GLY A 68 7.52 3.81 -20.13
C GLY A 68 6.14 4.06 -19.52
N VAL A 69 5.86 5.33 -19.20
CA VAL A 69 4.63 5.73 -18.50
C VAL A 69 3.34 5.58 -19.33
N ASP A 70 3.48 5.39 -20.65
CA ASP A 70 2.37 5.14 -21.57
C ASP A 70 2.06 3.63 -21.71
N THR A 71 2.75 2.76 -20.96
CA THR A 71 2.52 1.32 -20.95
C THR A 71 1.23 1.00 -20.21
N ALA A 72 0.36 0.16 -20.79
CA ALA A 72 -0.83 -0.33 -20.11
C ALA A 72 -0.44 -1.12 -18.85
N VAL A 73 -1.04 -0.79 -17.71
CA VAL A 73 -0.66 -1.40 -16.40
C VAL A 73 -0.87 -2.91 -16.41
N GLY A 74 -1.89 -3.41 -17.11
CA GLY A 74 -2.17 -4.84 -17.22
C GLY A 74 -1.08 -5.67 -17.90
N SER A 75 -0.13 -5.04 -18.63
CA SER A 75 1.01 -5.71 -19.25
C SER A 75 2.24 -5.84 -18.34
N LEU A 76 2.20 -5.22 -17.15
CA LEU A 76 3.30 -5.26 -16.19
C LEU A 76 3.31 -6.58 -15.42
N SER A 77 4.49 -6.94 -14.87
CA SER A 77 4.56 -7.99 -13.86
C SER A 77 3.76 -7.63 -12.60
N GLY A 78 3.34 -8.64 -11.83
CA GLY A 78 2.60 -8.44 -10.59
C GLY A 78 3.30 -7.49 -9.61
N GLY A 79 4.62 -7.58 -9.48
CA GLY A 79 5.41 -6.67 -8.64
C GLY A 79 5.40 -5.24 -9.15
N ASN A 80 5.49 -5.01 -10.47
CA ASN A 80 5.43 -3.67 -11.02
C ASN A 80 4.02 -3.08 -10.98
N MET A 81 2.95 -3.87 -11.18
CA MET A 81 1.58 -3.42 -10.93
C MET A 81 1.40 -2.97 -9.47
N GLN A 82 1.92 -3.73 -8.51
CA GLN A 82 1.86 -3.37 -7.09
C GLN A 82 2.62 -2.07 -6.81
N LYS A 83 3.80 -1.88 -7.43
CA LYS A 83 4.54 -0.62 -7.34
C LYS A 83 3.73 0.57 -7.87
N VAL A 84 2.92 0.41 -8.93
CA VAL A 84 2.02 1.48 -9.43
C VAL A 84 0.97 1.84 -8.38
N VAL A 85 0.33 0.85 -7.74
CA VAL A 85 -0.66 1.10 -6.66
C VAL A 85 0.00 1.81 -5.49
N VAL A 86 1.11 1.28 -4.99
CA VAL A 86 1.88 1.87 -3.87
C VAL A 86 2.34 3.28 -4.21
N ALA A 87 2.88 3.49 -5.42
CA ALA A 87 3.35 4.79 -5.89
C ALA A 87 2.23 5.84 -5.90
N ARG A 88 1.04 5.47 -6.39
CA ARG A 88 -0.13 6.34 -6.38
C ARG A 88 -0.54 6.69 -4.95
N GLU A 89 -0.76 5.69 -4.11
CA GLU A 89 -1.29 5.90 -2.76
C GLU A 89 -0.28 6.62 -1.85
N PHE A 90 1.01 6.29 -1.96
CA PHE A 90 2.07 6.93 -1.16
C PHE A 90 2.44 8.34 -1.63
N SER A 91 2.04 8.70 -2.85
CA SER A 91 2.20 10.07 -3.37
C SER A 91 1.15 11.05 -2.85
N PHE A 92 0.17 10.58 -2.07
CA PHE A 92 -0.68 11.46 -1.29
C PHE A 92 0.01 11.84 0.03
N ASP A 93 -0.14 13.11 0.40
CA ASP A 93 0.26 13.58 1.72
C ASP A 93 -0.90 13.34 2.69
N THR A 94 -0.96 12.13 3.24
CA THR A 94 -2.04 11.69 4.13
C THR A 94 -1.47 11.27 5.47
N PRO A 95 -2.13 11.67 6.59
CA PRO A 95 -1.70 11.27 7.93
C PRO A 95 -1.97 9.79 8.24
N VAL A 96 -2.87 9.14 7.50
CA VAL A 96 -3.27 7.75 7.72
C VAL A 96 -3.20 6.95 6.43
N LEU A 97 -2.62 5.75 6.52
CA LEU A 97 -2.48 4.81 5.42
C LEU A 97 -2.94 3.41 5.85
N ILE A 98 -3.90 2.86 5.12
CA ILE A 98 -4.32 1.46 5.28
C ILE A 98 -3.68 0.66 4.15
N ILE A 99 -3.02 -0.44 4.50
CA ILE A 99 -2.31 -1.30 3.55
C ILE A 99 -2.77 -2.73 3.78
N SER A 100 -3.33 -3.36 2.75
CA SER A 100 -3.77 -4.75 2.79
C SER A 100 -2.93 -5.60 1.85
N GLN A 101 -2.26 -6.62 2.40
CA GLN A 101 -1.48 -7.63 1.67
C GLN A 101 -0.48 -7.02 0.64
N PRO A 102 0.38 -6.07 1.03
CA PRO A 102 1.16 -5.28 0.07
C PRO A 102 2.13 -6.10 -0.78
N THR A 103 2.58 -7.24 -0.28
CA THR A 103 3.58 -8.08 -0.94
C THR A 103 3.03 -9.38 -1.52
N ARG A 104 1.70 -9.56 -1.47
CA ARG A 104 1.07 -10.76 -2.00
C ARG A 104 1.33 -10.95 -3.50
N GLY A 105 2.00 -12.06 -3.86
CA GLY A 105 2.28 -12.42 -5.24
C GLY A 105 3.21 -11.45 -5.97
N VAL A 106 4.19 -10.89 -5.25
CA VAL A 106 5.29 -10.11 -5.81
C VAL A 106 6.62 -10.85 -5.61
N ASP A 107 7.62 -10.48 -6.40
CA ASP A 107 8.96 -11.00 -6.25
C ASP A 107 9.70 -10.36 -5.06
N ILE A 108 10.79 -10.99 -4.61
CA ILE A 108 11.57 -10.55 -3.43
C ILE A 108 12.07 -9.10 -3.58
N GLY A 109 12.50 -8.71 -4.79
CA GLY A 109 13.01 -7.34 -5.02
C GLY A 109 11.90 -6.29 -4.89
N ALA A 110 10.69 -6.59 -5.39
CA ALA A 110 9.54 -5.72 -5.23
C ALA A 110 9.07 -5.68 -3.76
N MET A 111 9.11 -6.82 -3.04
CA MET A 111 8.79 -6.90 -1.61
C MET A 111 9.69 -5.98 -0.79
N ASP A 112 11.01 -6.12 -0.90
CA ASP A 112 11.96 -5.28 -0.13
C ASP A 112 11.79 -3.80 -0.43
N PHE A 113 11.54 -3.46 -1.70
CA PHE A 113 11.26 -2.07 -2.09
C PHE A 113 9.99 -1.54 -1.40
N ILE A 114 8.89 -2.31 -1.43
CA ILE A 114 7.61 -1.92 -0.81
C ILE A 114 7.78 -1.75 0.70
N HIS A 115 8.47 -2.66 1.37
CA HIS A 115 8.78 -2.54 2.80
C HIS A 115 9.55 -1.26 3.12
N GLN A 116 10.56 -0.91 2.32
CA GLN A 116 11.30 0.35 2.49
C GLN A 116 10.39 1.57 2.34
N GLN A 117 9.47 1.57 1.36
CA GLN A 117 8.52 2.67 1.17
C GLN A 117 7.54 2.79 2.35
N ILE A 118 7.06 1.67 2.92
CA ILE A 118 6.22 1.65 4.13
C ILE A 118 6.97 2.29 5.30
N MET A 119 8.22 1.85 5.55
CA MET A 119 9.04 2.39 6.63
C MET A 119 9.36 3.88 6.45
N GLN A 120 9.58 4.35 5.21
CA GLN A 120 9.76 5.77 4.92
C GLN A 120 8.51 6.59 5.29
N LYS A 121 7.30 6.10 4.96
CA LYS A 121 6.04 6.76 5.33
C LYS A 121 5.85 6.79 6.85
N ARG A 122 6.11 5.67 7.54
CA ARG A 122 6.07 5.60 9.01
C ARG A 122 7.02 6.61 9.64
N ASN A 123 8.28 6.66 9.18
CA ASN A 123 9.29 7.57 9.69
C ASN A 123 8.98 9.05 9.39
N ALA A 124 8.20 9.33 8.37
CA ALA A 124 7.65 10.66 8.07
C ALA A 124 6.42 11.04 8.94
N GLY A 125 6.02 10.18 9.89
CA GLY A 125 4.93 10.45 10.82
C GLY A 125 3.54 9.98 10.36
N CYS A 126 3.45 9.20 9.27
CA CYS A 126 2.19 8.61 8.83
C CYS A 126 1.79 7.44 9.75
N ALA A 127 0.56 7.45 10.25
CA ALA A 127 0.00 6.31 10.97
C ALA A 127 -0.39 5.22 9.96
N ILE A 128 0.09 3.98 10.16
CA ILE A 128 -0.09 2.89 9.20
C ILE A 128 -0.85 1.75 9.86
N LEU A 129 -1.97 1.34 9.26
CA LEU A 129 -2.63 0.07 9.55
C LEU A 129 -2.23 -0.93 8.46
N LEU A 130 -1.37 -1.88 8.82
CA LEU A 130 -0.93 -2.96 7.94
C LEU A 130 -1.75 -4.23 8.23
N VAL A 131 -2.38 -4.78 7.21
CA VAL A 131 -3.06 -6.08 7.24
C VAL A 131 -2.29 -7.04 6.36
N SER A 132 -1.76 -8.11 6.93
CA SER A 132 -1.01 -9.13 6.18
C SER A 132 -1.25 -10.52 6.78
N ALA A 133 -1.22 -11.54 5.92
CA ALA A 133 -1.18 -12.94 6.32
C ALA A 133 0.28 -13.42 6.51
N ASP A 134 1.26 -12.64 6.08
CA ASP A 134 2.68 -12.94 6.26
C ASP A 134 3.15 -12.43 7.62
N LEU A 135 3.40 -13.36 8.53
CA LEU A 135 3.82 -13.05 9.88
C LEU A 135 5.21 -12.39 9.92
N ASP A 136 6.11 -12.78 9.02
CA ASP A 136 7.45 -12.19 8.96
C ASP A 136 7.40 -10.73 8.50
N GLU A 137 6.50 -10.41 7.58
CA GLU A 137 6.22 -9.04 7.16
C GLU A 137 5.69 -8.21 8.34
N LEU A 138 4.72 -8.74 9.09
CA LEU A 138 4.14 -8.05 10.24
C LEU A 138 5.16 -7.80 11.34
N LEU A 139 5.96 -8.81 11.70
CA LEU A 139 7.01 -8.70 12.73
C LEU A 139 8.11 -7.70 12.34
N ARG A 140 8.41 -7.60 11.05
CA ARG A 140 9.44 -6.69 10.53
C ARG A 140 9.01 -5.23 10.49
N LEU A 141 7.72 -4.97 10.23
CA LEU A 141 7.23 -3.63 9.90
C LEU A 141 6.39 -2.97 11.00
N SER A 142 5.82 -3.76 11.92
CA SER A 142 4.86 -3.24 12.90
C SER A 142 5.52 -2.91 14.23
N ASP A 143 5.05 -1.84 14.87
CA ASP A 143 5.38 -1.50 16.26
C ASP A 143 4.45 -2.25 17.24
N ARG A 144 3.22 -2.52 16.82
CA ARG A 144 2.16 -3.20 17.56
C ARG A 144 1.42 -4.16 16.64
N LEU A 145 1.15 -5.37 17.11
CA LEU A 145 0.48 -6.43 16.35
C LEU A 145 -0.80 -6.86 17.05
N LEU A 146 -1.86 -7.01 16.26
CA LEU A 146 -3.14 -7.55 16.70
C LEU A 146 -3.45 -8.83 15.94
N THR A 147 -3.90 -9.88 16.61
CA THR A 147 -4.44 -11.07 15.97
C THR A 147 -5.96 -11.04 15.99
N ILE A 148 -6.56 -11.46 14.87
CA ILE A 148 -8.02 -11.48 14.69
C ILE A 148 -8.44 -12.91 14.31
N TYR A 149 -9.44 -13.44 15.02
CA TYR A 149 -10.06 -14.71 14.70
C TYR A 149 -11.59 -14.58 14.83
N GLU A 150 -12.32 -15.02 13.82
CA GLU A 150 -13.80 -14.96 13.77
C GLU A 150 -14.37 -13.57 14.14
N GLY A 151 -13.74 -12.50 13.64
CA GLY A 151 -14.18 -11.12 13.86
C GLY A 151 -13.88 -10.56 15.24
N ARG A 152 -13.04 -11.22 16.03
CA ARG A 152 -12.65 -10.78 17.38
C ARG A 152 -11.14 -10.66 17.47
N ILE A 153 -10.67 -9.65 18.21
CA ILE A 153 -9.26 -9.54 18.58
C ILE A 153 -8.97 -10.62 19.62
N THR A 154 -8.02 -11.50 19.31
CA THR A 154 -7.63 -12.64 20.16
C THR A 154 -6.34 -12.38 20.92
N GLY A 155 -5.47 -11.51 20.41
CA GLY A 155 -4.22 -11.13 21.07
C GLY A 155 -3.74 -9.75 20.65
N GLU A 156 -2.98 -9.11 21.54
CA GLU A 156 -2.29 -7.84 21.30
C GLU A 156 -0.84 -7.96 21.78
N PHE A 157 0.10 -7.54 20.94
CA PHE A 157 1.52 -7.73 21.16
C PHE A 157 2.31 -6.46 20.77
N GLN A 158 3.41 -6.20 21.49
CA GLN A 158 4.40 -5.19 21.10
C GLN A 158 5.49 -5.86 20.26
N ALA A 159 5.97 -5.21 19.21
CA ALA A 159 7.04 -5.74 18.38
C ALA A 159 8.33 -5.89 19.19
N GLY A 160 9.00 -7.02 19.04
CA GLY A 160 10.31 -7.29 19.65
C GLY A 160 10.37 -8.45 20.64
N ASP A 161 9.30 -8.77 21.35
CA ASP A 161 9.29 -9.78 22.42
C ASP A 161 8.42 -11.01 22.14
N ILE A 162 8.09 -11.29 20.87
CA ILE A 162 7.04 -12.26 20.58
C ILE A 162 7.57 -13.54 19.95
N ASP A 163 7.21 -14.69 20.55
CA ASP A 163 7.38 -15.98 19.90
C ASP A 163 6.33 -16.15 18.78
N LYS A 164 6.78 -16.45 17.55
CA LYS A 164 5.91 -16.75 16.41
C LYS A 164 4.88 -17.83 16.70
N ARG A 165 5.20 -18.79 17.58
CA ARG A 165 4.30 -19.86 18.00
C ARG A 165 3.13 -19.31 18.82
N GLU A 166 3.39 -18.34 19.70
CA GLU A 166 2.37 -17.68 20.49
C GLU A 166 1.40 -16.92 19.58
N ILE A 167 1.90 -16.13 18.64
CA ILE A 167 1.04 -15.42 17.66
C ILE A 167 0.18 -16.43 16.89
N SER A 168 0.79 -17.49 16.36
CA SER A 168 0.08 -18.53 15.60
C SER A 168 -1.04 -19.17 16.41
N TYR A 169 -0.84 -19.39 17.71
CA TYR A 169 -1.88 -19.89 18.61
C TYR A 169 -3.09 -18.94 18.69
N TYR A 170 -2.84 -17.63 18.84
CA TYR A 170 -3.92 -16.64 18.87
C TYR A 170 -4.59 -16.45 17.50
N MET A 171 -3.86 -16.57 16.40
CA MET A 171 -4.42 -16.54 15.05
C MET A 171 -5.40 -17.68 14.76
N THR A 172 -5.29 -18.79 15.48
CA THR A 172 -6.19 -19.96 15.36
C THR A 172 -7.31 -19.97 16.42
N GLY A 173 -7.50 -18.86 17.13
CA GLY A 173 -8.56 -18.72 18.13
C GLY A 173 -8.16 -19.14 19.54
N GLY A 174 -6.89 -19.45 19.78
CA GLY A 174 -6.36 -19.66 21.12
C GLY A 174 -6.59 -18.42 22.00
N ARG A 175 -6.87 -18.62 23.28
CA ARG A 175 -7.01 -17.57 24.29
C ARG A 175 -6.05 -17.86 25.42
N LYS A 176 -5.46 -16.82 26.03
CA LYS A 176 -4.89 -17.00 27.38
C LYS A 176 -6.04 -17.45 28.28
N GLU A 177 -5.86 -18.59 28.98
CA GLU A 177 -6.71 -18.89 30.12
C GLU A 177 -6.55 -17.71 31.08
N GLU A 178 -7.65 -16.99 31.36
CA GLU A 178 -7.67 -16.03 32.44
C GLU A 178 -7.33 -16.85 33.69
N GLN A 179 -6.13 -16.63 34.23
CA GLN A 179 -5.78 -17.19 35.55
C GLN A 179 -6.73 -16.55 36.53
N ALA A 180 -7.71 -17.35 36.95
CA ALA A 180 -8.64 -17.02 38.01
C ALA A 180 -7.94 -16.92 39.36
#